data_7be5ff871e232be38dd6b542d0c02aba
#
_entry.id   7be5ff871e232be38dd6b542d0c02aba
#
_cell.length_a   1.000
_cell.length_b   1.000
_cell.length_c   1.000
_cell.angle_alpha   90.00
_cell.angle_beta   90.00
_cell.angle_gamma   90.00
#
_symmetry.space_group_name_H-M   'P 1'
#
loop_
_entity.id
_entity.type
_entity.pdbx_description
1 polymer ?
#
loop_
_entity_poly.entity_id
_entity_poly.type
_entity_poly.pdbx_seq_one_letter_code
_entity_poly.pdbx_strand_id
1 'polypeptide(L)'
;MFGTVIIDAYRKEEALEMADAIDDLCSPTDNYGWASAGIYCFWDYYAEAVLYIGLAGDLAERFKQHNGILPIKEGSKQKQIEDYFSRNERLGYTIFVQSPLSQPLVHRNRKVYEKFAKQQNSPIEDMLSEQGRDDIKRVEGILIESFRRKYGHFPLWNSMGGSMVGQTKVMENNINIVNSFCQPDNYAINPIVSRSTIRELSRNPEWEWYENYLHAARMKLLILGMEYDEALEFINKNDTLGTYERMKKSGYLRKRLIV
;
A
#
# COMPACT_ATOMS: atom_id res chain seq x y z
N MET A 1 6.64 7.60 -4.22
CA MET A 1 6.12 8.55 -3.19
C MET A 1 4.94 7.89 -2.49
N PHE A 2 5.13 7.53 -1.22
CA PHE A 2 4.10 6.89 -0.39
C PHE A 2 3.11 7.90 0.18
N GLY A 3 1.86 7.48 0.41
CA GLY A 3 0.84 8.36 0.98
C GLY A 3 -0.30 7.66 1.70
N THR A 4 -0.77 6.52 1.23
CA THR A 4 -1.98 5.90 1.75
C THR A 4 -1.74 4.47 2.24
N VAL A 5 -2.19 4.18 3.45
CA VAL A 5 -2.32 2.83 4.01
C VAL A 5 -3.75 2.36 3.77
N ILE A 6 -3.93 1.23 3.09
CA ILE A 6 -5.25 0.65 2.81
C ILE A 6 -5.31 -0.72 3.47
N ILE A 7 -6.22 -0.88 4.42
CA ILE A 7 -6.36 -2.07 5.26
C ILE A 7 -7.52 -2.92 4.74
N ASP A 8 -7.35 -4.24 4.77
CA ASP A 8 -8.42 -5.22 4.57
C ASP A 8 -8.11 -6.50 5.36
N ALA A 9 -9.06 -7.41 5.42
CA ALA A 9 -8.86 -8.76 5.95
C ALA A 9 -9.66 -9.75 5.11
N TYR A 10 -9.15 -10.97 4.93
CA TYR A 10 -9.76 -11.94 4.04
C TYR A 10 -9.75 -13.35 4.65
N ARG A 11 -10.69 -14.17 4.19
CA ARG A 11 -10.74 -15.61 4.43
C ARG A 11 -9.98 -16.33 3.33
N LYS A 12 -9.59 -17.56 3.58
CA LYS A 12 -8.82 -18.36 2.60
C LYS A 12 -9.50 -18.42 1.23
N GLU A 13 -10.81 -18.64 1.21
CA GLU A 13 -11.63 -18.71 -0.02
C GLU A 13 -11.76 -17.37 -0.74
N GLU A 14 -11.55 -16.26 -0.05
CA GLU A 14 -11.62 -14.90 -0.61
C GLU A 14 -10.29 -14.43 -1.25
N ALA A 15 -9.24 -15.25 -1.22
CA ALA A 15 -7.91 -14.85 -1.67
C ALA A 15 -7.86 -14.43 -3.15
N LEU A 16 -8.66 -15.05 -4.02
CA LEU A 16 -8.71 -14.64 -5.43
C LEU A 16 -9.38 -13.28 -5.60
N GLU A 17 -10.50 -13.06 -4.93
CA GLU A 17 -11.21 -11.78 -4.93
C GLU A 17 -10.33 -10.63 -4.40
N MET A 18 -9.59 -10.89 -3.32
CA MET A 18 -8.62 -9.92 -2.78
C MET A 18 -7.50 -9.62 -3.81
N ALA A 19 -6.97 -10.65 -4.47
CA ALA A 19 -5.94 -10.50 -5.49
C ALA A 19 -6.42 -9.66 -6.68
N ASP A 20 -7.67 -9.84 -7.11
CA ASP A 20 -8.26 -9.08 -8.20
C ASP A 20 -8.52 -7.62 -7.78
N ALA A 21 -8.96 -7.38 -6.54
CA ALA A 21 -9.12 -6.04 -6.00
C ALA A 21 -7.78 -5.28 -5.91
N ILE A 22 -6.69 -5.96 -5.50
CA ILE A 22 -5.35 -5.35 -5.50
C ILE A 22 -4.89 -5.03 -6.93
N ASP A 23 -5.18 -5.91 -7.89
CA ASP A 23 -4.80 -5.71 -9.30
C ASP A 23 -5.55 -4.55 -9.96
N ASP A 24 -6.79 -4.36 -9.59
CA ASP A 24 -7.62 -3.22 -10.03
C ASP A 24 -7.05 -1.89 -9.51
N LEU A 25 -6.76 -1.80 -8.21
CA LEU A 25 -6.27 -0.56 -7.58
C LEU A 25 -4.81 -0.23 -7.92
N CYS A 26 -3.97 -1.25 -8.14
CA CYS A 26 -2.52 -1.14 -8.29
C CYS A 26 -2.06 -1.82 -9.59
N SER A 27 -2.74 -1.55 -10.71
CA SER A 27 -2.40 -2.13 -12.00
C SER A 27 -1.04 -1.64 -12.50
N PRO A 28 -0.14 -2.55 -12.95
CA PRO A 28 1.11 -2.14 -13.57
C PRO A 28 0.94 -1.65 -15.01
N THR A 29 -0.24 -1.79 -15.61
CA THR A 29 -0.48 -1.52 -17.05
C THR A 29 -1.23 -0.21 -17.29
N ASP A 30 -1.69 0.45 -16.26
CA ASP A 30 -2.33 1.77 -16.34
C ASP A 30 -1.76 2.73 -15.27
N ASN A 31 -2.18 3.98 -15.32
CA ASN A 31 -1.77 5.03 -14.39
C ASN A 31 -2.97 5.56 -13.59
N TYR A 32 -4.06 4.82 -13.56
CA TYR A 32 -5.22 5.10 -12.71
C TYR A 32 -5.04 4.38 -11.37
N GLY A 33 -5.42 5.02 -10.28
CA GLY A 33 -5.20 4.47 -8.94
C GLY A 33 -3.79 4.72 -8.39
N TRP A 34 -3.09 3.66 -8.02
CA TRP A 34 -1.76 3.71 -7.44
C TRP A 34 -0.75 2.88 -8.23
N ALA A 35 0.55 3.10 -7.98
CA ALA A 35 1.60 2.26 -8.56
C ALA A 35 1.42 0.80 -8.14
N SER A 36 1.76 -0.14 -9.03
CA SER A 36 1.75 -1.57 -8.72
C SER A 36 2.76 -1.95 -7.64
N ALA A 37 3.78 -1.12 -7.46
CA ALA A 37 4.82 -1.31 -6.45
C ALA A 37 4.45 -0.66 -5.12
N GLY A 38 4.74 -1.36 -4.03
CA GLY A 38 4.45 -0.84 -2.70
C GLY A 38 4.96 -1.74 -1.58
N ILE A 39 4.60 -1.36 -0.37
CA ILE A 39 4.81 -2.18 0.83
C ILE A 39 3.50 -2.91 1.11
N TYR A 40 3.60 -4.13 1.62
CA TYR A 40 2.45 -4.87 2.12
C TYR A 40 2.77 -5.47 3.48
N CYS A 41 1.70 -5.73 4.24
CA CYS A 41 1.76 -6.31 5.57
C CYS A 41 0.73 -7.43 5.70
N PHE A 42 1.15 -8.60 6.23
CA PHE A 42 0.22 -9.56 6.82
C PHE A 42 0.16 -9.32 8.32
N TRP A 43 -1.04 -9.36 8.90
CA TRP A 43 -1.24 -9.13 10.32
C TRP A 43 -2.30 -10.06 10.90
N ASP A 44 -2.15 -10.40 12.16
CA ASP A 44 -3.10 -11.21 12.90
C ASP A 44 -4.38 -10.41 13.16
N TYR A 45 -5.48 -10.84 12.53
CA TYR A 45 -6.77 -10.16 12.61
C TYR A 45 -7.33 -10.08 14.03
N TYR A 46 -7.07 -11.09 14.84
CA TYR A 46 -7.63 -11.20 16.19
C TYR A 46 -6.76 -10.53 17.26
N ALA A 47 -5.45 -10.54 17.04
CA ALA A 47 -4.48 -9.91 17.96
C ALA A 47 -4.09 -8.49 17.55
N GLU A 48 -4.53 -8.01 16.37
CA GLU A 48 -4.10 -6.74 15.78
C GLU A 48 -2.58 -6.57 15.77
N ALA A 49 -1.88 -7.65 15.40
CA ALA A 49 -0.43 -7.72 15.47
C ALA A 49 0.21 -7.96 14.11
N VAL A 50 1.26 -7.21 13.79
CA VAL A 50 2.03 -7.35 12.55
C VAL A 50 2.74 -8.69 12.52
N LEU A 51 2.48 -9.52 11.51
CA LEU A 51 3.13 -10.81 11.26
C LEU A 51 4.28 -10.70 10.26
N TYR A 52 4.10 -9.90 9.21
CA TYR A 52 5.07 -9.75 8.13
C TYR A 52 5.01 -8.37 7.48
N ILE A 53 6.14 -7.77 7.20
CA ILE A 53 6.28 -6.59 6.34
C ILE A 53 7.15 -6.97 5.16
N GLY A 54 6.68 -6.70 3.95
CA GLY A 54 7.42 -6.98 2.72
C GLY A 54 7.18 -5.93 1.64
N LEU A 55 7.98 -5.99 0.60
CA LEU A 55 7.88 -5.13 -0.59
C LEU A 55 7.51 -5.95 -1.82
N ALA A 56 6.88 -5.29 -2.79
CA ALA A 56 6.63 -5.86 -4.12
C ALA A 56 6.78 -4.80 -5.21
N GLY A 57 7.31 -5.20 -6.37
CA GLY A 57 7.23 -4.42 -7.61
C GLY A 57 5.84 -4.55 -8.27
N ASP A 58 5.13 -5.63 -7.95
CA ASP A 58 3.75 -5.91 -8.35
C ASP A 58 3.04 -6.56 -7.15
N LEU A 59 2.21 -5.77 -6.47
CA LEU A 59 1.51 -6.16 -5.24
C LEU A 59 0.54 -7.33 -5.49
N ALA A 60 -0.21 -7.29 -6.59
CA ALA A 60 -1.17 -8.34 -6.92
C ALA A 60 -0.47 -9.66 -7.26
N GLU A 61 0.59 -9.62 -8.09
CA GLU A 61 1.38 -10.82 -8.38
C GLU A 61 1.98 -11.41 -7.10
N ARG A 62 2.51 -10.57 -6.22
CA ARG A 62 3.12 -11.00 -4.96
C ARG A 62 2.11 -11.60 -4.00
N PHE A 63 0.93 -11.01 -3.89
CA PHE A 63 -0.17 -11.56 -3.10
C PHE A 63 -0.60 -12.94 -3.62
N LYS A 64 -0.77 -13.07 -4.96
CA LYS A 64 -1.10 -14.36 -5.62
C LYS A 64 -0.05 -15.45 -5.32
N GLN A 65 1.25 -15.09 -5.31
CA GLN A 65 2.35 -16.03 -4.97
C GLN A 65 2.31 -16.46 -3.49
N HIS A 66 2.01 -15.54 -2.57
CA HIS A 66 1.89 -15.84 -1.15
C HIS A 66 0.73 -16.78 -0.83
N ASN A 67 -0.37 -16.67 -1.58
CA ASN A 67 -1.59 -17.46 -1.39
C ASN A 67 -1.64 -18.72 -2.27
N GLY A 68 -0.56 -19.06 -2.99
CA GLY A 68 -0.50 -20.27 -3.81
C GLY A 68 -1.36 -20.22 -5.08
N ILE A 69 -1.86 -19.05 -5.47
CA ILE A 69 -2.61 -18.81 -6.72
C ILE A 69 -1.66 -18.81 -7.93
N LEU A 70 -0.45 -18.30 -7.74
CA LEU A 70 0.65 -18.35 -8.70
C LEU A 70 1.80 -19.21 -8.18
N PRO A 71 2.67 -19.73 -9.07
CA PRO A 71 3.84 -20.52 -8.65
C PRO A 71 4.67 -19.80 -7.60
N ILE A 72 5.13 -20.55 -6.61
CA ILE A 72 5.91 -20.05 -5.48
C ILE A 72 7.23 -19.46 -6.00
N LYS A 73 7.52 -18.25 -5.58
CA LYS A 73 8.86 -17.64 -5.70
C LYS A 73 9.55 -17.64 -4.33
N GLU A 74 10.86 -17.53 -4.36
CA GLU A 74 11.68 -17.39 -3.15
C GLU A 74 11.11 -16.31 -2.21
N GLY A 75 11.12 -16.57 -0.91
CA GLY A 75 10.56 -15.68 0.10
C GLY A 75 9.03 -15.67 0.17
N SER A 76 8.33 -16.60 -0.48
CA SER A 76 6.88 -16.77 -0.29
C SER A 76 6.55 -17.12 1.16
N LYS A 77 5.38 -16.66 1.62
CA LYS A 77 4.82 -16.94 2.96
C LYS A 77 3.67 -17.95 2.91
N GLN A 78 3.54 -18.69 1.81
CA GLN A 78 2.43 -19.63 1.62
C GLN A 78 2.29 -20.58 2.81
N LYS A 79 3.37 -21.21 3.26
CA LYS A 79 3.32 -22.13 4.40
C LYS A 79 2.82 -21.45 5.68
N GLN A 80 3.31 -20.25 5.98
CA GLN A 80 2.87 -19.50 7.17
C GLN A 80 1.40 -19.11 7.06
N ILE A 81 0.92 -18.75 5.88
CA ILE A 81 -0.48 -18.41 5.63
C ILE A 81 -1.36 -19.65 5.76
N GLU A 82 -0.96 -20.78 5.20
CA GLU A 82 -1.67 -22.06 5.34
C GLU A 82 -1.75 -22.50 6.82
N ASP A 83 -0.63 -22.42 7.55
CA ASP A 83 -0.58 -22.69 8.98
C ASP A 83 -1.48 -21.74 9.79
N TYR A 84 -1.55 -20.47 9.41
CA TYR A 84 -2.42 -19.49 10.05
C TYR A 84 -3.90 -19.82 9.83
N PHE A 85 -4.32 -20.06 8.57
CA PHE A 85 -5.70 -20.44 8.24
C PHE A 85 -6.12 -21.81 8.78
N SER A 86 -5.19 -22.67 9.17
CA SER A 86 -5.56 -23.93 9.86
C SER A 86 -6.14 -23.70 11.26
N ARG A 87 -5.94 -22.51 11.84
CA ARG A 87 -6.32 -22.16 13.22
C ARG A 87 -7.20 -20.92 13.31
N ASN A 88 -7.23 -20.11 12.25
CA ASN A 88 -7.92 -18.82 12.22
C ASN A 88 -8.70 -18.67 10.93
N GLU A 89 -9.83 -18.00 10.99
CA GLU A 89 -10.73 -17.81 9.85
C GLU A 89 -10.30 -16.63 8.97
N ARG A 90 -9.79 -15.54 9.57
CA ARG A 90 -9.42 -14.31 8.87
C ARG A 90 -7.96 -13.96 9.08
N LEU A 91 -7.32 -13.52 8.01
CA LEU A 91 -5.98 -12.94 8.00
C LEU A 91 -6.05 -11.49 7.53
N GLY A 92 -5.43 -10.60 8.28
CA GLY A 92 -5.30 -9.21 7.88
C GLY A 92 -4.29 -9.02 6.76
N TYR A 93 -4.61 -8.13 5.83
CA TYR A 93 -3.72 -7.72 4.75
C TYR A 93 -3.82 -6.21 4.55
N THR A 94 -2.69 -5.56 4.46
CA THR A 94 -2.59 -4.11 4.29
C THR A 94 -1.59 -3.79 3.20
N ILE A 95 -1.90 -2.79 2.38
CA ILE A 95 -0.98 -2.21 1.42
C ILE A 95 -0.67 -0.76 1.79
N PHE A 96 0.60 -0.37 1.67
CA PHE A 96 1.03 1.01 1.74
C PHE A 96 1.51 1.42 0.36
N VAL A 97 0.71 2.25 -0.29
CA VAL A 97 0.76 2.50 -1.73
C VAL A 97 1.54 3.75 -2.11
N GLN A 98 2.07 3.74 -3.32
CA GLN A 98 2.76 4.86 -3.95
C GLN A 98 1.89 5.51 -5.01
N SER A 99 2.14 6.80 -5.27
CA SER A 99 1.62 7.51 -6.43
C SER A 99 1.90 6.75 -7.74
N PRO A 100 1.00 6.79 -8.74
CA PRO A 100 1.25 6.22 -10.08
C PRO A 100 2.53 6.76 -10.73
N LEU A 101 2.98 7.97 -10.39
CA LEU A 101 4.26 8.54 -10.83
C LEU A 101 5.48 7.73 -10.35
N SER A 102 5.32 6.83 -9.41
CA SER A 102 6.35 5.90 -8.92
C SER A 102 6.26 4.52 -9.57
N GLN A 103 5.47 4.36 -10.63
CA GLN A 103 5.30 3.08 -11.33
C GLN A 103 6.63 2.55 -11.87
N PRO A 104 7.10 1.36 -11.43
CA PRO A 104 8.32 0.77 -11.94
C PRO A 104 8.08 -0.09 -13.19
N LEU A 105 9.16 -0.39 -13.92
CA LEU A 105 9.13 -1.42 -14.95
C LEU A 105 9.06 -2.81 -14.29
N VAL A 106 8.01 -3.55 -14.61
CA VAL A 106 7.79 -4.94 -14.16
C VAL A 106 7.55 -5.86 -15.37
N HIS A 107 7.53 -7.17 -15.14
CA HIS A 107 7.30 -8.13 -16.22
C HIS A 107 5.96 -7.89 -16.93
N ARG A 108 4.90 -7.60 -16.18
CA ARG A 108 3.54 -7.44 -16.69
C ARG A 108 3.33 -6.18 -17.54
N ASN A 109 4.04 -5.09 -17.26
CA ASN A 109 3.87 -3.83 -17.97
C ASN A 109 4.88 -3.58 -19.10
N ARG A 110 5.96 -4.34 -19.19
CA ARG A 110 7.06 -4.13 -20.13
C ARG A 110 6.60 -3.91 -21.56
N LYS A 111 5.79 -4.83 -22.10
CA LYS A 111 5.32 -4.75 -23.50
C LYS A 111 4.49 -3.51 -23.79
N VAL A 112 3.68 -3.08 -22.82
CA VAL A 112 2.80 -1.90 -22.93
C VAL A 112 3.67 -0.65 -23.01
N TYR A 113 4.58 -0.48 -22.06
CA TYR A 113 5.44 0.72 -21.99
C TYR A 113 6.48 0.75 -23.10
N GLU A 114 7.03 -0.36 -23.55
CA GLU A 114 7.90 -0.43 -24.74
C GLU A 114 7.17 0.01 -26.03
N LYS A 115 5.88 -0.35 -26.17
CA LYS A 115 5.06 0.12 -27.28
C LYS A 115 4.83 1.65 -27.21
N PHE A 116 4.47 2.17 -26.04
CA PHE A 116 4.29 3.62 -25.87
C PHE A 116 5.59 4.40 -26.10
N ALA A 117 6.71 3.94 -25.54
CA ALA A 117 8.01 4.57 -25.73
C ALA A 117 8.37 4.70 -27.22
N LYS A 118 8.16 3.62 -28.01
CA LYS A 118 8.34 3.66 -29.46
C LYS A 118 7.41 4.64 -30.17
N GLN A 119 6.13 4.71 -29.78
CA GLN A 119 5.15 5.63 -30.38
C GLN A 119 5.49 7.09 -30.11
N GLN A 120 6.02 7.39 -28.95
CA GLN A 120 6.38 8.76 -28.52
C GLN A 120 7.82 9.12 -28.88
N ASN A 121 8.59 8.19 -29.46
CA ASN A 121 10.03 8.36 -29.73
C ASN A 121 10.80 8.85 -28.49
N SER A 122 10.45 8.27 -27.32
CA SER A 122 11.04 8.60 -26.01
C SER A 122 11.62 7.33 -25.38
N PRO A 123 12.65 7.43 -24.52
CA PRO A 123 13.13 6.29 -23.77
C PRO A 123 12.08 5.81 -22.76
N ILE A 124 12.05 4.53 -22.47
CA ILE A 124 11.08 3.93 -21.52
C ILE A 124 11.28 4.47 -20.11
N GLU A 125 12.49 4.86 -19.77
CA GLU A 125 12.89 5.40 -18.48
C GLU A 125 12.20 6.74 -18.16
N ASP A 126 11.82 7.49 -19.20
CA ASP A 126 11.07 8.76 -19.02
C ASP A 126 9.60 8.54 -18.59
N MET A 127 9.09 7.30 -18.76
CA MET A 127 7.71 6.93 -18.47
C MET A 127 7.57 6.19 -17.15
N LEU A 128 8.67 5.69 -16.59
CA LEU A 128 8.68 4.79 -15.44
C LEU A 128 9.70 5.26 -14.40
N SER A 129 9.43 4.98 -13.13
CA SER A 129 10.26 5.46 -12.03
C SER A 129 11.14 4.36 -11.43
N GLU A 130 12.41 4.29 -11.83
CA GLU A 130 13.40 3.46 -11.11
C GLU A 130 13.59 3.96 -9.65
N GLN A 131 13.44 5.26 -9.41
CA GLN A 131 13.46 5.82 -8.07
C GLN A 131 12.35 5.22 -7.19
N GLY A 132 11.17 4.96 -7.75
CA GLY A 132 10.08 4.29 -7.03
C GLY A 132 10.46 2.91 -6.50
N ARG A 133 11.28 2.16 -7.25
CA ARG A 133 11.80 0.85 -6.82
C ARG A 133 12.80 0.97 -5.65
N ASP A 134 13.67 1.96 -5.67
CA ASP A 134 14.62 2.18 -4.58
C ASP A 134 13.94 2.71 -3.33
N ASP A 135 12.90 3.52 -3.50
CA ASP A 135 12.08 4.01 -2.40
C ASP A 135 11.37 2.88 -1.67
N ILE A 136 10.78 1.88 -2.36
CA ILE A 136 10.13 0.76 -1.66
C ILE A 136 11.12 -0.08 -0.85
N LYS A 137 12.33 -0.31 -1.35
CA LYS A 137 13.38 -1.02 -0.59
C LYS A 137 13.78 -0.25 0.67
N ARG A 138 13.97 1.07 0.52
CA ARG A 138 14.32 1.93 1.64
C ARG A 138 13.23 1.96 2.70
N VAL A 139 11.98 2.12 2.29
CA VAL A 139 10.83 2.19 3.19
C VAL A 139 10.60 0.84 3.88
N GLU A 140 10.72 -0.30 3.19
CA GLU A 140 10.67 -1.62 3.83
C GLU A 140 11.69 -1.72 4.98
N GLY A 141 12.95 -1.37 4.72
CA GLY A 141 14.00 -1.41 5.74
C GLY A 141 13.72 -0.48 6.93
N ILE A 142 13.15 0.72 6.68
CA ILE A 142 12.72 1.65 7.74
C ILE A 142 11.63 1.00 8.61
N LEU A 143 10.60 0.43 8.01
CA LEU A 143 9.43 -0.07 8.73
C LEU A 143 9.76 -1.34 9.54
N ILE A 144 10.51 -2.28 8.97
CA ILE A 144 10.94 -3.49 9.69
C ILE A 144 11.86 -3.12 10.86
N GLU A 145 12.79 -2.19 10.66
CA GLU A 145 13.69 -1.76 11.72
C GLU A 145 12.96 -0.93 12.79
N SER A 146 11.95 -0.12 12.42
CA SER A 146 11.11 0.59 13.38
C SER A 146 10.37 -0.41 14.29
N PHE A 147 9.81 -1.47 13.71
CA PHE A 147 9.19 -2.56 14.48
C PHE A 147 10.20 -3.21 15.43
N ARG A 148 11.39 -3.58 14.91
CA ARG A 148 12.44 -4.22 15.73
C ARG A 148 12.90 -3.35 16.90
N ARG A 149 13.06 -2.05 16.68
CA ARG A 149 13.45 -1.11 17.77
C ARG A 149 12.38 -1.00 18.84
N LYS A 150 11.10 -1.04 18.45
CA LYS A 150 9.99 -0.93 19.39
C LYS A 150 9.75 -2.20 20.21
N TYR A 151 9.83 -3.37 19.55
CA TYR A 151 9.42 -4.64 20.16
C TYR A 151 10.59 -5.57 20.53
N GLY A 152 11.81 -5.24 20.14
CA GLY A 152 13.02 -6.02 20.43
C GLY A 152 13.25 -7.21 19.49
N HIS A 153 12.36 -7.47 18.54
CA HIS A 153 12.45 -8.56 17.57
C HIS A 153 11.85 -8.14 16.22
N PHE A 154 12.12 -8.90 15.17
CA PHE A 154 11.45 -8.72 13.87
C PHE A 154 9.98 -9.18 13.93
N PRO A 155 9.10 -8.73 12.99
CA PRO A 155 7.80 -9.36 12.80
C PRO A 155 7.96 -10.88 12.64
N LEU A 156 7.01 -11.66 13.16
CA LEU A 156 7.14 -13.11 13.34
C LEU A 156 7.56 -13.88 12.07
N TRP A 157 7.12 -13.41 10.89
CA TRP A 157 7.40 -14.06 9.60
C TRP A 157 8.56 -13.40 8.84
N ASN A 158 9.16 -12.32 9.35
CA ASN A 158 10.37 -11.74 8.80
C ASN A 158 11.61 -12.44 9.35
N SER A 159 12.51 -12.86 8.48
CA SER A 159 13.80 -13.46 8.86
C SER A 159 14.96 -12.44 8.87
N MET A 160 14.74 -11.25 8.30
CA MET A 160 15.76 -10.20 8.19
C MET A 160 15.15 -8.80 8.16
N GLY A 161 15.97 -7.79 8.37
CA GLY A 161 15.57 -6.39 8.53
C GLY A 161 15.35 -5.58 7.23
N GLY A 162 15.34 -6.24 6.06
CA GLY A 162 15.23 -5.52 4.78
C GLY A 162 16.48 -4.67 4.45
N SER A 163 16.30 -3.59 3.70
CA SER A 163 17.40 -2.74 3.22
C SER A 163 18.21 -2.08 4.34
N MET A 164 19.53 -2.28 4.34
CA MET A 164 20.45 -1.60 5.30
C MET A 164 20.35 -0.09 5.20
N VAL A 165 20.21 0.47 3.99
CA VAL A 165 20.06 1.92 3.80
C VAL A 165 18.78 2.41 4.48
N GLY A 166 17.70 1.64 4.43
CA GLY A 166 16.48 1.95 5.15
C GLY A 166 16.66 1.89 6.67
N GLN A 167 17.28 0.84 7.18
CA GLN A 167 17.52 0.65 8.62
C GLN A 167 18.26 1.84 9.26
N THR A 168 19.16 2.49 8.53
CA THR A 168 19.89 3.68 9.02
C THR A 168 19.06 4.97 9.00
N LYS A 169 17.90 4.98 8.37
CA LYS A 169 17.03 6.16 8.20
C LYS A 169 15.79 6.16 9.11
N VAL A 170 15.73 5.24 10.06
CA VAL A 170 14.59 5.14 10.99
C VAL A 170 14.51 6.36 11.89
N MET A 171 13.33 6.96 11.93
CA MET A 171 12.91 8.00 12.85
C MET A 171 11.90 7.44 13.87
N GLU A 172 11.81 8.06 15.03
CA GLU A 172 10.97 7.61 16.14
C GLU A 172 9.49 7.42 15.71
N ASN A 173 8.96 8.36 14.94
CA ASN A 173 7.57 8.33 14.50
C ASN A 173 7.24 7.29 13.42
N ASN A 174 8.24 6.62 12.82
CA ASN A 174 7.95 5.61 11.78
C ASN A 174 7.18 4.41 12.33
N ILE A 175 7.25 4.14 13.64
CA ILE A 175 6.46 3.08 14.28
C ILE A 175 4.94 3.34 14.16
N ASN A 176 4.51 4.59 14.08
CA ASN A 176 3.10 4.94 13.93
C ASN A 176 2.54 4.46 12.57
N ILE A 177 3.39 4.45 11.52
CA ILE A 177 3.03 3.87 10.22
C ILE A 177 2.87 2.35 10.35
N VAL A 178 3.80 1.69 11.05
CA VAL A 178 3.74 0.23 11.26
C VAL A 178 2.50 -0.17 12.05
N ASN A 179 2.18 0.56 13.13
CA ASN A 179 1.00 0.31 13.94
C ASN A 179 -0.29 0.48 13.12
N SER A 180 -0.32 1.45 12.20
CA SER A 180 -1.50 1.64 11.35
C SER A 180 -1.79 0.49 10.39
N PHE A 181 -0.86 -0.43 10.19
CA PHE A 181 -1.07 -1.59 9.30
C PHE A 181 -2.03 -2.63 9.87
N CYS A 182 -2.13 -2.74 11.19
CA CYS A 182 -2.91 -3.78 11.86
C CYS A 182 -3.97 -3.22 12.82
N GLN A 183 -4.17 -1.92 12.85
CA GLN A 183 -5.11 -1.26 13.75
C GLN A 183 -6.16 -0.47 12.93
N PRO A 184 -7.24 -1.13 12.47
CA PRO A 184 -8.26 -0.49 11.64
C PRO A 184 -8.86 0.77 12.28
N ASP A 185 -9.05 0.80 13.60
CA ASP A 185 -9.62 1.95 14.32
C ASP A 185 -8.73 3.21 14.26
N ASN A 186 -7.45 3.06 13.90
CA ASN A 186 -6.55 4.20 13.72
C ASN A 186 -6.94 5.14 12.57
N TYR A 187 -7.82 4.73 11.65
CA TYR A 187 -8.31 5.62 10.59
C TYR A 187 -8.88 6.94 11.12
N ALA A 188 -9.39 6.96 12.36
CA ALA A 188 -9.99 8.14 12.97
C ALA A 188 -8.95 9.17 13.43
N ILE A 189 -7.74 8.73 13.78
CA ILE A 189 -6.67 9.56 14.36
C ILE A 189 -5.42 9.64 13.46
N ASN A 190 -5.23 8.66 12.59
CA ASN A 190 -4.09 8.65 11.67
C ASN A 190 -4.55 8.95 10.23
N PRO A 191 -4.27 10.14 9.71
CA PRO A 191 -4.77 10.59 8.41
C PRO A 191 -4.22 9.79 7.22
N ILE A 192 -3.14 9.01 7.39
CA ILE A 192 -2.59 8.18 6.30
C ILE A 192 -3.43 6.93 6.02
N VAL A 193 -4.32 6.53 6.92
CA VAL A 193 -5.18 5.36 6.76
C VAL A 193 -6.39 5.71 5.90
N SER A 194 -6.66 4.89 4.89
CA SER A 194 -7.85 4.97 4.05
C SER A 194 -9.12 4.75 4.88
N ARG A 195 -10.22 5.40 4.49
CA ARG A 195 -11.55 5.19 5.08
C ARG A 195 -12.30 4.00 4.47
N SER A 196 -11.69 3.33 3.51
CA SER A 196 -12.25 2.17 2.82
C SER A 196 -11.22 1.06 2.73
N THR A 197 -11.71 -0.17 2.70
CA THR A 197 -10.88 -1.36 2.50
C THR A 197 -10.43 -1.50 1.05
N ILE A 198 -9.47 -2.39 0.79
CA ILE A 198 -8.99 -2.69 -0.57
C ILE A 198 -10.18 -3.08 -1.47
N ARG A 199 -11.02 -4.02 -1.01
CA ARG A 199 -12.17 -4.51 -1.79
C ARG A 199 -13.29 -3.46 -1.93
N GLU A 200 -13.48 -2.60 -0.94
CA GLU A 200 -14.45 -1.50 -1.07
C GLU A 200 -14.02 -0.48 -2.14
N LEU A 201 -12.74 -0.13 -2.18
CA LEU A 201 -12.22 0.83 -3.17
C LEU A 201 -12.32 0.26 -4.59
N SER A 202 -11.87 -0.98 -4.79
CA SER A 202 -11.97 -1.66 -6.09
C SER A 202 -13.41 -1.74 -6.64
N ARG A 203 -14.40 -1.83 -5.75
CA ARG A 203 -15.83 -1.87 -6.15
C ARG A 203 -16.48 -0.50 -6.30
N ASN A 204 -15.81 0.56 -5.89
CA ASN A 204 -16.37 1.91 -5.88
C ASN A 204 -15.37 2.95 -6.42
N PRO A 205 -15.40 3.21 -7.75
CA PRO A 205 -14.50 4.18 -8.38
C PRO A 205 -14.60 5.60 -7.81
N GLU A 206 -15.75 5.99 -7.25
CA GLU A 206 -15.88 7.30 -6.62
C GLU A 206 -15.09 7.38 -5.31
N TRP A 207 -15.11 6.32 -4.50
CA TRP A 207 -14.33 6.25 -3.27
C TRP A 207 -12.83 6.11 -3.55
N GLU A 208 -12.45 5.37 -4.58
CA GLU A 208 -11.08 5.32 -5.06
C GLU A 208 -10.59 6.72 -5.48
N TRP A 209 -11.39 7.45 -6.23
CA TRP A 209 -11.11 8.84 -6.59
C TRP A 209 -10.91 9.74 -5.37
N TYR A 210 -11.74 9.60 -4.34
CA TYR A 210 -11.60 10.35 -3.09
C TYR A 210 -10.30 10.00 -2.35
N GLU A 211 -9.96 8.72 -2.27
CA GLU A 211 -8.72 8.30 -1.62
C GLU A 211 -7.46 8.72 -2.42
N ASN A 212 -7.53 8.76 -3.74
CA ASN A 212 -6.47 9.34 -4.59
C ASN A 212 -6.30 10.84 -4.35
N TYR A 213 -7.38 11.57 -4.17
CA TYR A 213 -7.33 12.98 -3.79
C TYR A 213 -6.68 13.16 -2.40
N LEU A 214 -7.09 12.38 -1.41
CA LEU A 214 -6.51 12.41 -0.07
C LEU A 214 -5.05 11.92 -0.05
N HIS A 215 -4.66 11.03 -0.97
CA HIS A 215 -3.29 10.58 -1.15
C HIS A 215 -2.33 11.77 -1.41
N ALA A 216 -2.76 12.76 -2.16
CA ALA A 216 -1.96 13.96 -2.41
C ALA A 216 -1.68 14.77 -1.13
N ALA A 217 -2.65 14.89 -0.21
CA ALA A 217 -2.42 15.52 1.09
C ALA A 217 -1.49 14.69 1.98
N ARG A 218 -1.70 13.36 2.00
CA ARG A 218 -0.85 12.42 2.77
C ARG A 218 0.60 12.42 2.29
N MET A 219 0.84 12.54 0.99
CA MET A 219 2.20 12.71 0.46
C MET A 219 2.87 13.98 1.00
N LYS A 220 2.14 15.10 1.10
CA LYS A 220 2.69 16.34 1.68
C LYS A 220 3.02 16.17 3.17
N LEU A 221 2.14 15.52 3.92
CA LEU A 221 2.39 15.15 5.32
C LEU A 221 3.67 14.31 5.44
N LEU A 222 3.79 13.22 4.68
CA LEU A 222 4.89 12.26 4.83
C LEU A 222 6.23 12.75 4.26
N ILE A 223 6.22 13.54 3.20
CA ILE A 223 7.44 13.98 2.50
C ILE A 223 7.91 15.34 3.01
N LEU A 224 6.98 16.26 3.26
CA LEU A 224 7.29 17.65 3.61
C LEU A 224 7.13 17.92 5.11
N GLY A 225 6.56 16.98 5.87
CA GLY A 225 6.26 17.18 7.30
C GLY A 225 5.18 18.25 7.56
N MET A 226 4.32 18.53 6.57
CA MET A 226 3.20 19.45 6.76
C MET A 226 2.17 18.84 7.71
N GLU A 227 1.49 19.66 8.51
CA GLU A 227 0.30 19.22 9.21
C GLU A 227 -0.79 18.79 8.20
N TYR A 228 -1.55 17.75 8.55
CA TYR A 228 -2.51 17.18 7.60
C TYR A 228 -3.59 18.15 7.15
N ASP A 229 -4.11 18.94 8.07
CA ASP A 229 -5.15 19.94 7.76
C ASP A 229 -4.60 21.05 6.84
N GLU A 230 -3.35 21.46 7.03
CA GLU A 230 -2.66 22.40 6.16
C GLU A 230 -2.45 21.80 4.75
N ALA A 231 -2.01 20.54 4.68
CA ALA A 231 -1.84 19.83 3.42
C ALA A 231 -3.17 19.69 2.67
N LEU A 232 -4.25 19.38 3.39
CA LEU A 232 -5.60 19.26 2.82
C LEU A 232 -6.14 20.62 2.32
N GLU A 233 -5.93 21.69 3.07
CA GLU A 233 -6.28 23.04 2.64
C GLU A 233 -5.50 23.43 1.38
N PHE A 234 -4.22 23.12 1.31
CA PHE A 234 -3.37 23.41 0.16
C PHE A 234 -3.89 22.73 -1.12
N ILE A 235 -4.22 21.42 -1.06
CA ILE A 235 -4.76 20.72 -2.23
C ILE A 235 -6.15 21.22 -2.60
N ASN A 236 -6.98 21.56 -1.61
CA ASN A 236 -8.33 22.07 -1.82
C ASN A 236 -8.33 23.43 -2.56
N LYS A 237 -7.38 24.31 -2.27
CA LYS A 237 -7.22 25.59 -3.01
C LYS A 237 -7.02 25.40 -4.51
N ASN A 238 -6.51 24.23 -4.93
CA ASN A 238 -6.24 23.88 -6.32
C ASN A 238 -7.23 22.84 -6.88
N ASP A 239 -8.29 22.52 -6.15
CA ASP A 239 -9.30 21.52 -6.54
C ASP A 239 -10.31 22.11 -7.53
N THR A 240 -9.92 22.15 -8.79
CA THR A 240 -10.78 22.64 -9.89
C THR A 240 -11.97 21.72 -10.19
N LEU A 241 -11.93 20.46 -9.72
CA LEU A 241 -12.97 19.46 -9.94
C LEU A 241 -14.01 19.42 -8.81
N GLY A 242 -13.79 20.17 -7.73
CA GLY A 242 -14.68 20.19 -6.56
C GLY A 242 -14.77 18.85 -5.82
N THR A 243 -13.69 18.05 -5.83
CA THR A 243 -13.62 16.73 -5.23
C THR A 243 -13.85 16.80 -3.73
N TYR A 244 -13.22 17.76 -3.06
CA TYR A 244 -13.37 17.94 -1.60
C TYR A 244 -14.82 18.22 -1.18
N GLU A 245 -15.51 19.10 -1.93
CA GLU A 245 -16.93 19.39 -1.65
C GLU A 245 -17.84 18.18 -1.95
N ARG A 246 -17.52 17.38 -2.95
CA ARG A 246 -18.22 16.10 -3.19
C ARG A 246 -18.04 15.11 -2.05
N MET A 247 -16.82 14.94 -1.54
CA MET A 247 -16.53 14.09 -0.36
C MET A 247 -17.32 14.53 0.87
N LYS A 248 -17.43 15.84 1.11
CA LYS A 248 -18.24 16.39 2.21
C LYS A 248 -19.72 16.06 2.03
N LYS A 249 -20.26 16.30 0.83
CA LYS A 249 -21.70 16.08 0.53
C LYS A 249 -22.06 14.60 0.58
N SER A 250 -21.20 13.70 0.08
CA SER A 250 -21.41 12.25 0.16
C SER A 250 -21.27 11.68 1.58
N GLY A 251 -20.69 12.45 2.50
CA GLY A 251 -20.39 11.96 3.86
C GLY A 251 -19.13 11.10 3.95
N TYR A 252 -18.37 10.95 2.87
CA TYR A 252 -17.17 10.06 2.84
C TYR A 252 -16.15 10.41 3.91
N LEU A 253 -15.93 11.68 4.21
CA LEU A 253 -15.01 12.12 5.27
C LEU A 253 -15.42 11.66 6.68
N ARG A 254 -16.66 11.18 6.85
CA ARG A 254 -17.18 10.60 8.10
C ARG A 254 -17.39 9.09 8.03
N LYS A 255 -17.07 8.48 6.88
CA LYS A 255 -17.19 7.01 6.71
C LYS A 255 -16.29 6.31 7.71
N ARG A 256 -16.83 5.31 8.39
CA ARG A 256 -16.05 4.41 9.27
C ARG A 256 -15.41 3.32 8.42
N LEU A 257 -14.14 3.05 8.68
CA LEU A 257 -13.48 1.86 8.16
C LEU A 257 -14.02 0.64 8.94
N ILE A 258 -14.46 -0.37 8.22
CA ILE A 258 -14.90 -1.66 8.77
C ILE A 258 -14.16 -2.75 8.01
N VAL A 259 -13.36 -3.54 8.71
CA VAL A 259 -12.52 -4.62 8.16
C VAL A 259 -13.10 -5.98 8.52
#